data_4ef69f7ef0ddf511d6ed4f5afedce45d
#
_entry.id   4ef69f7ef0ddf511d6ed4f5afedce45d
#
_cell.length_a   1.000
_cell.length_b   1.000
_cell.length_c   1.000
_cell.angle_alpha   90.00
_cell.angle_beta   90.00
_cell.angle_gamma   90.00
#
_symmetry.space_group_name_H-M   'P 1'
#
loop_
_entity.id
_entity.type
_entity.pdbx_description
1 polymer ?
#
loop_
_entity_poly.entity_id
_entity_poly.type
_entity_poly.pdbx_seq_one_letter_code
_entity_poly.pdbx_strand_id
1 'polypeptide(L)'
;MADLIRQFARLIRICVSTPTGRIGLAIFVAVVGLKLGAVYATVRLVQWTGEFYSAVQSVDGPEILRQIGIFAAIVGLNSARHVISEYMRKHLEFRWRRVLTAHALDAWTQEKAYWHLAHRQGSAIDNPDQRIADDCRLFVAGLLGELLDVIQAVVGLFSYVAVLWALSDFALSLAPLGLAVEIPHYMVWAAFLYAAISSVATHMLGRRLKPVLAEQQHREASFRFALARWRGHFDSVALSNGESAERRRFDARFEDVARNWRHLVNREMILQSFTYPFQHSVLRIPLFVAMPGYLAGHVDFGGLMQIGMAFSNVVTTLSWFCLLYTSPSPRDKRQ
;
A
#
# COMPACT_ATOMS: atom_id res chain seq x y z
N MET A 1 -4.00 -2.06 -22.94
CA MET A 1 -4.29 -2.83 -21.73
C MET A 1 -4.15 -4.34 -21.94
N ALA A 2 -4.77 -4.94 -22.95
CA ALA A 2 -4.66 -6.39 -23.26
C ALA A 2 -3.22 -6.88 -23.49
N ASP A 3 -2.38 -6.11 -24.21
CA ASP A 3 -0.98 -6.47 -24.47
C ASP A 3 -0.12 -6.40 -23.19
N LEU A 4 -0.39 -5.46 -22.31
CA LEU A 4 0.30 -5.35 -21.02
C LEU A 4 -0.01 -6.57 -20.13
N ILE A 5 -1.28 -6.99 -20.08
CA ILE A 5 -1.70 -8.18 -19.34
C ILE A 5 -1.05 -9.44 -19.94
N ARG A 6 -0.96 -9.52 -21.25
CA ARG A 6 -0.31 -10.66 -21.95
C ARG A 6 1.19 -10.74 -21.65
N GLN A 7 1.89 -9.61 -21.68
CA GLN A 7 3.30 -9.53 -21.31
C GLN A 7 3.52 -9.92 -19.85
N PHE A 8 2.67 -9.42 -18.96
CA PHE A 8 2.70 -9.74 -17.53
C PHE A 8 2.48 -11.24 -17.28
N ALA A 9 1.47 -11.83 -17.92
CA ALA A 9 1.21 -13.26 -17.85
C ALA A 9 2.38 -14.10 -18.39
N ARG A 10 3.09 -13.62 -19.44
CA ARG A 10 4.29 -14.27 -19.97
C ARG A 10 5.42 -14.29 -18.93
N LEU A 11 5.68 -13.17 -18.24
CA LEU A 11 6.71 -13.08 -17.21
C LEU A 11 6.42 -13.99 -16.01
N ILE A 12 5.16 -14.04 -15.57
CA ILE A 12 4.74 -14.98 -14.52
C ILE A 12 4.94 -16.43 -14.98
N ARG A 13 4.57 -16.75 -16.21
CA ARG A 13 4.76 -18.10 -16.77
C ARG A 13 6.23 -18.50 -16.75
N ILE A 14 7.16 -17.61 -17.12
CA ILE A 14 8.60 -17.85 -17.03
C ILE A 14 9.01 -18.20 -15.60
N CYS A 15 8.52 -17.43 -14.61
CA CYS A 15 8.82 -17.68 -13.20
C CYS A 15 8.31 -19.02 -12.68
N VAL A 16 7.24 -19.57 -13.25
CA VAL A 16 6.56 -20.78 -12.76
C VAL A 16 6.94 -22.03 -13.54
N SER A 17 7.30 -21.93 -14.83
CA SER A 17 7.50 -23.10 -15.72
C SER A 17 8.78 -23.91 -15.44
N THR A 18 9.74 -23.34 -14.76
CA THR A 18 11.00 -24.04 -14.41
C THR A 18 10.83 -24.98 -13.19
N PRO A 19 11.65 -26.05 -13.03
CA PRO A 19 11.62 -26.87 -11.82
C PRO A 19 11.80 -26.04 -10.54
N THR A 20 12.68 -25.05 -10.56
CA THR A 20 12.89 -24.09 -9.49
C THR A 20 11.64 -23.22 -9.25
N GLY A 21 10.89 -22.94 -10.32
CA GLY A 21 9.64 -22.17 -10.29
C GLY A 21 8.49 -22.93 -9.63
N ARG A 22 8.41 -24.27 -9.79
CA ARG A 22 7.38 -25.11 -9.12
C ARG A 22 7.53 -25.08 -7.60
N ILE A 23 8.76 -25.11 -7.09
CA ILE A 23 9.03 -24.92 -5.66
C ILE A 23 8.61 -23.49 -5.25
N GLY A 24 8.87 -22.50 -6.10
CA GLY A 24 8.41 -21.12 -5.90
C GLY A 24 6.89 -21.03 -5.79
N LEU A 25 6.13 -21.77 -6.61
CA LEU A 25 4.67 -21.80 -6.52
C LEU A 25 4.18 -22.40 -5.20
N ALA A 26 4.81 -23.47 -4.72
CA ALA A 26 4.47 -24.06 -3.41
C ALA A 26 4.73 -23.07 -2.25
N ILE A 27 5.86 -22.34 -2.31
CA ILE A 27 6.17 -21.28 -1.33
C ILE A 27 5.13 -20.14 -1.44
N PHE A 28 4.74 -19.75 -2.66
CA PHE A 28 3.72 -18.73 -2.87
C PHE A 28 2.39 -19.12 -2.23
N VAL A 29 1.91 -20.33 -2.45
CA VAL A 29 0.66 -20.85 -1.84
C VAL A 29 0.77 -20.84 -0.30
N ALA A 30 1.92 -21.27 0.25
CA ALA A 30 2.14 -21.22 1.69
C ALA A 30 2.13 -19.79 2.24
N VAL A 31 2.75 -18.82 1.54
CA VAL A 31 2.73 -17.40 1.92
C VAL A 31 1.31 -16.83 1.84
N VAL A 32 0.52 -17.18 0.81
CA VAL A 32 -0.91 -16.81 0.73
C VAL A 32 -1.67 -17.35 1.93
N GLY A 33 -1.50 -18.63 2.28
CA GLY A 33 -2.13 -19.23 3.46
C GLY A 33 -1.76 -18.49 4.75
N LEU A 34 -0.49 -18.13 4.92
CA LEU A 34 -0.05 -17.33 6.06
C LEU A 34 -0.66 -15.91 6.05
N LYS A 35 -0.75 -15.25 4.89
CA LYS A 35 -1.42 -13.94 4.76
C LYS A 35 -2.92 -14.01 5.10
N LEU A 36 -3.62 -15.07 4.67
CA LEU A 36 -5.01 -15.30 5.06
C LEU A 36 -5.16 -15.57 6.56
N GLY A 37 -4.18 -16.23 7.17
CA GLY A 37 -4.10 -16.38 8.62
C GLY A 37 -4.03 -15.04 9.36
N ALA A 38 -3.51 -13.97 8.73
CA ALA A 38 -3.56 -12.61 9.30
C ALA A 38 -5.00 -12.08 9.37
N VAL A 39 -5.80 -12.31 8.33
CA VAL A 39 -7.22 -11.92 8.32
C VAL A 39 -7.97 -12.62 9.44
N TYR A 40 -7.75 -13.94 9.59
CA TYR A 40 -8.34 -14.70 10.68
C TYR A 40 -7.91 -14.15 12.07
N ALA A 41 -6.62 -13.86 12.27
CA ALA A 41 -6.12 -13.28 13.52
C ALA A 41 -6.76 -11.91 13.81
N THR A 42 -6.97 -11.08 12.79
CA THR A 42 -7.68 -9.79 12.94
C THR A 42 -9.14 -9.99 13.34
N VAL A 43 -9.86 -10.94 12.71
CA VAL A 43 -11.25 -11.28 13.09
C VAL A 43 -11.31 -11.77 14.54
N ARG A 44 -10.38 -12.65 14.96
CA ARG A 44 -10.31 -13.10 16.36
C ARG A 44 -10.00 -11.96 17.33
N LEU A 45 -9.17 -11.00 16.92
CA LEU A 45 -8.87 -9.83 17.73
C LEU A 45 -10.10 -8.92 17.88
N VAL A 46 -10.94 -8.78 16.85
CA VAL A 46 -12.21 -8.07 16.93
C VAL A 46 -13.15 -8.76 17.93
N GLN A 47 -13.28 -10.10 17.88
CA GLN A 47 -14.08 -10.86 18.84
C GLN A 47 -13.55 -10.73 20.26
N TRP A 48 -12.24 -10.88 20.43
CA TRP A 48 -11.57 -10.71 21.71
C TRP A 48 -11.82 -9.30 22.31
N THR A 49 -11.85 -8.25 21.49
CA THR A 49 -12.17 -6.90 21.94
C THR A 49 -13.54 -6.84 22.62
N GLY A 50 -14.56 -7.47 22.03
CA GLY A 50 -15.89 -7.55 22.64
C GLY A 50 -15.84 -8.28 23.98
N GLU A 51 -15.29 -9.49 24.01
CA GLU A 51 -15.20 -10.32 25.21
C GLU A 51 -14.44 -9.62 26.35
N PHE A 52 -13.32 -8.99 26.03
CA PHE A 52 -12.50 -8.26 27.02
C PHE A 52 -13.25 -7.06 27.63
N TYR A 53 -13.85 -6.21 26.80
CA TYR A 53 -14.55 -5.02 27.30
C TYR A 53 -15.85 -5.36 28.01
N SER A 54 -16.53 -6.45 27.66
CA SER A 54 -17.69 -6.95 28.43
C SER A 54 -17.26 -7.48 29.80
N ALA A 55 -16.12 -8.19 29.89
CA ALA A 55 -15.54 -8.61 31.18
C ALA A 55 -15.11 -7.41 32.04
N VAL A 56 -14.57 -6.35 31.43
CA VAL A 56 -14.25 -5.09 32.14
C VAL A 56 -15.51 -4.41 32.66
N GLN A 57 -16.58 -4.36 31.87
CA GLN A 57 -17.87 -3.78 32.27
C GLN A 57 -18.50 -4.53 33.45
N SER A 58 -18.40 -5.87 33.46
CA SER A 58 -18.91 -6.71 34.54
C SER A 58 -17.97 -6.79 35.78
N VAL A 59 -16.78 -6.19 35.68
CA VAL A 59 -15.73 -6.20 36.73
C VAL A 59 -15.32 -7.65 37.13
N ASP A 60 -15.32 -8.57 36.16
CA ASP A 60 -14.93 -9.97 36.35
C ASP A 60 -13.41 -10.12 36.27
N GLY A 61 -12.75 -10.05 37.43
CA GLY A 61 -11.29 -10.12 37.55
C GLY A 61 -10.66 -11.39 36.96
N PRO A 62 -11.17 -12.62 37.27
CA PRO A 62 -10.71 -13.87 36.68
C PRO A 62 -10.81 -13.88 35.16
N GLU A 63 -11.95 -13.41 34.61
CA GLU A 63 -12.15 -13.36 33.16
C GLU A 63 -11.22 -12.34 32.49
N ILE A 64 -11.01 -11.17 33.09
CA ILE A 64 -10.06 -10.17 32.58
C ILE A 64 -8.65 -10.77 32.48
N LEU A 65 -8.17 -11.48 33.49
CA LEU A 65 -6.86 -12.13 33.44
C LEU A 65 -6.78 -13.20 32.36
N ARG A 66 -7.85 -13.98 32.17
CA ARG A 66 -7.94 -14.96 31.09
C ARG A 66 -7.86 -14.29 29.72
N GLN A 67 -8.57 -13.18 29.52
CA GLN A 67 -8.58 -12.43 28.25
C GLN A 67 -7.22 -11.79 27.95
N ILE A 68 -6.48 -11.31 28.96
CA ILE A 68 -5.09 -10.84 28.80
C ILE A 68 -4.19 -11.98 28.29
N GLY A 69 -4.33 -13.19 28.84
CA GLY A 69 -3.60 -14.37 28.37
C GLY A 69 -3.95 -14.73 26.91
N ILE A 70 -5.23 -14.68 26.54
CA ILE A 70 -5.69 -14.92 25.16
C ILE A 70 -5.11 -13.87 24.21
N PHE A 71 -5.11 -12.60 24.59
CA PHE A 71 -4.50 -11.52 23.81
C PHE A 71 -3.02 -11.78 23.56
N ALA A 72 -2.26 -12.10 24.62
CA ALA A 72 -0.84 -12.40 24.48
C ALA A 72 -0.59 -13.58 23.51
N ALA A 73 -1.44 -14.62 23.57
CA ALA A 73 -1.36 -15.76 22.67
C ALA A 73 -1.70 -15.36 21.22
N ILE A 74 -2.76 -14.59 20.98
CA ILE A 74 -3.14 -14.12 19.64
C ILE A 74 -2.00 -13.26 19.05
N VAL A 75 -1.48 -12.29 19.81
CA VAL A 75 -0.42 -11.39 19.35
C VAL A 75 0.87 -12.16 19.10
N GLY A 76 1.28 -13.04 20.03
CA GLY A 76 2.48 -13.86 19.90
C GLY A 76 2.44 -14.76 18.67
N LEU A 77 1.33 -15.50 18.48
CA LEU A 77 1.16 -16.39 17.34
C LEU A 77 1.09 -15.62 16.01
N ASN A 78 0.37 -14.48 15.99
CA ASN A 78 0.29 -13.63 14.80
C ASN A 78 1.65 -13.00 14.45
N SER A 79 2.45 -12.61 15.43
CA SER A 79 3.80 -12.10 15.22
C SER A 79 4.73 -13.18 14.67
N ALA A 80 4.72 -14.37 15.23
CA ALA A 80 5.50 -15.51 14.71
C ALA A 80 5.09 -15.85 13.26
N ARG A 81 3.79 -15.93 12.99
CA ARG A 81 3.24 -16.12 11.63
C ARG A 81 3.73 -15.01 10.67
N HIS A 82 3.71 -13.74 11.10
CA HIS A 82 4.15 -12.61 10.28
C HIS A 82 5.63 -12.74 9.90
N VAL A 83 6.49 -13.03 10.86
CA VAL A 83 7.93 -13.22 10.63
C VAL A 83 8.18 -14.38 9.65
N ILE A 84 7.49 -15.52 9.84
CA ILE A 84 7.60 -16.66 8.94
C ILE A 84 7.13 -16.30 7.53
N SER A 85 6.00 -15.59 7.41
CA SER A 85 5.46 -15.13 6.13
C SER A 85 6.44 -14.22 5.39
N GLU A 86 7.03 -13.24 6.07
CA GLU A 86 7.99 -12.30 5.47
C GLU A 86 9.30 -13.02 5.08
N TYR A 87 9.79 -13.94 5.90
CA TYR A 87 10.96 -14.74 5.58
C TYR A 87 10.71 -15.57 4.30
N MET A 88 9.59 -16.28 4.22
CA MET A 88 9.22 -17.06 3.04
C MET A 88 9.02 -16.19 1.81
N ARG A 89 8.39 -15.03 1.95
CA ARG A 89 8.20 -14.04 0.88
C ARG A 89 9.53 -13.56 0.31
N LYS A 90 10.51 -13.23 1.15
CA LYS A 90 11.84 -12.79 0.72
C LYS A 90 12.62 -13.89 0.00
N HIS A 91 12.50 -15.14 0.45
CA HIS A 91 13.07 -16.28 -0.27
C HIS A 91 12.41 -16.50 -1.64
N LEU A 92 11.09 -16.37 -1.72
CA LEU A 92 10.35 -16.46 -2.97
C LEU A 92 10.75 -15.34 -3.95
N GLU A 93 10.83 -14.10 -3.46
CA GLU A 93 11.26 -12.93 -4.22
C GLU A 93 12.64 -13.17 -4.87
N PHE A 94 13.60 -13.66 -4.10
CA PHE A 94 14.94 -13.95 -4.62
C PHE A 94 14.95 -15.12 -5.63
N ARG A 95 14.15 -16.16 -5.41
CA ARG A 95 14.02 -17.28 -6.35
C ARG A 95 13.47 -16.83 -7.69
N TRP A 96 12.37 -16.11 -7.70
CA TRP A 96 11.76 -15.62 -8.93
C TRP A 96 12.65 -14.58 -9.63
N ARG A 97 13.31 -13.71 -8.86
CA ARG A 97 14.32 -12.81 -9.42
C ARG A 97 15.44 -13.56 -10.13
N ARG A 98 15.96 -14.63 -9.55
CA ARG A 98 17.02 -15.46 -10.16
C ARG A 98 16.56 -16.03 -11.51
N VAL A 99 15.37 -16.60 -11.59
CA VAL A 99 14.81 -17.15 -12.83
C VAL A 99 14.64 -16.07 -13.88
N LEU A 100 14.06 -14.93 -13.51
CA LEU A 100 13.82 -13.83 -14.44
C LEU A 100 15.11 -13.19 -14.94
N THR A 101 16.08 -12.98 -14.05
CA THR A 101 17.39 -12.42 -14.40
C THR A 101 18.17 -13.37 -15.30
N ALA A 102 18.17 -14.69 -15.04
CA ALA A 102 18.80 -15.66 -15.91
C ALA A 102 18.18 -15.63 -17.32
N HIS A 103 16.85 -15.63 -17.41
CA HIS A 103 16.15 -15.54 -18.71
C HIS A 103 16.48 -14.23 -19.45
N ALA A 104 16.56 -13.10 -18.75
CA ALA A 104 16.92 -11.82 -19.36
C ALA A 104 18.39 -11.80 -19.86
N LEU A 105 19.30 -12.39 -19.08
CA LEU A 105 20.73 -12.53 -19.48
C LEU A 105 20.87 -13.43 -20.70
N ASP A 106 20.18 -14.58 -20.71
CA ASP A 106 20.20 -15.49 -21.86
C ASP A 106 19.69 -14.79 -23.13
N ALA A 107 18.55 -14.08 -23.04
CA ALA A 107 18.00 -13.31 -24.16
C ALA A 107 18.93 -12.18 -24.62
N TRP A 108 19.70 -11.55 -23.72
CA TRP A 108 20.62 -10.47 -24.02
C TRP A 108 21.91 -10.97 -24.69
N THR A 109 22.40 -12.14 -24.31
CA THR A 109 23.63 -12.75 -24.84
C THR A 109 23.41 -13.56 -26.11
N GLN A 110 22.21 -14.14 -26.29
CA GLN A 110 21.86 -14.93 -27.48
C GLN A 110 21.84 -14.07 -28.76
N GLU A 111 22.30 -14.63 -29.86
CA GLU A 111 22.27 -14.02 -31.21
C GLU A 111 22.90 -12.61 -31.26
N LYS A 112 23.83 -12.31 -30.35
CA LYS A 112 24.49 -10.99 -30.26
C LYS A 112 23.48 -9.84 -30.06
N ALA A 113 22.37 -10.08 -29.35
CA ALA A 113 21.34 -9.07 -29.12
C ALA A 113 21.89 -7.80 -28.47
N TYR A 114 22.90 -7.92 -27.55
CA TYR A 114 23.61 -6.79 -26.98
C TYR A 114 24.25 -5.88 -28.03
N TRP A 115 24.83 -6.46 -29.10
CA TRP A 115 25.47 -5.71 -30.17
C TRP A 115 24.42 -5.02 -31.08
N HIS A 116 23.35 -5.73 -31.44
CA HIS A 116 22.27 -5.16 -32.25
C HIS A 116 21.55 -4.02 -31.52
N LEU A 117 21.38 -4.11 -30.19
CA LEU A 117 20.78 -3.04 -29.39
C LEU A 117 21.69 -1.81 -29.31
N ALA A 118 23.00 -2.00 -29.19
CA ALA A 118 23.96 -0.90 -29.13
C ALA A 118 24.05 -0.10 -30.45
N HIS A 119 23.85 -0.75 -31.60
CA HIS A 119 24.00 -0.14 -32.93
C HIS A 119 22.67 0.31 -33.56
N ARG A 120 21.54 0.04 -32.92
CA ARG A 120 20.22 0.42 -33.44
C ARG A 120 19.93 1.89 -33.09
N GLN A 121 20.06 2.78 -34.09
CA GLN A 121 19.66 4.18 -33.94
C GLN A 121 18.16 4.27 -33.59
N GLY A 122 17.82 4.99 -32.51
CA GLY A 122 16.44 5.14 -32.06
C GLY A 122 15.94 3.96 -31.23
N SER A 123 16.82 3.12 -30.67
CA SER A 123 16.42 2.08 -29.72
C SER A 123 15.71 2.73 -28.50
N ALA A 124 14.45 2.35 -28.29
CA ALA A 124 13.66 2.76 -27.13
C ALA A 124 14.18 2.15 -25.81
N ILE A 125 15.22 1.30 -25.89
CA ILE A 125 15.81 0.61 -24.74
C ILE A 125 17.07 1.35 -24.35
N ASP A 126 16.95 2.20 -23.38
CA ASP A 126 18.06 2.86 -22.70
C ASP A 126 18.58 1.96 -21.57
N ASN A 127 19.93 1.88 -21.42
CA ASN A 127 20.63 1.16 -20.35
C ASN A 127 20.12 -0.29 -20.09
N PRO A 128 20.31 -1.24 -21.02
CA PRO A 128 19.84 -2.61 -20.86
C PRO A 128 20.45 -3.34 -19.67
N ASP A 129 21.68 -3.01 -19.28
CA ASP A 129 22.38 -3.47 -18.07
C ASP A 129 21.61 -3.10 -16.78
N GLN A 130 21.20 -1.85 -16.65
CA GLN A 130 20.40 -1.37 -15.53
C GLN A 130 19.02 -2.05 -15.50
N ARG A 131 18.39 -2.26 -16.67
CA ARG A 131 17.10 -2.97 -16.74
C ARG A 131 17.20 -4.41 -16.24
N ILE A 132 18.24 -5.13 -16.61
CA ILE A 132 18.48 -6.51 -16.16
C ILE A 132 18.75 -6.52 -14.65
N ALA A 133 19.59 -5.62 -14.15
CA ALA A 133 19.97 -5.59 -12.74
C ALA A 133 18.82 -5.13 -11.82
N ASP A 134 18.17 -4.03 -12.18
CA ASP A 134 17.22 -3.34 -11.33
C ASP A 134 15.76 -3.63 -11.65
N ASP A 135 15.34 -3.60 -12.94
CA ASP A 135 13.92 -3.76 -13.27
C ASP A 135 13.45 -5.18 -12.99
N CYS A 136 14.27 -6.22 -13.18
CA CYS A 136 13.94 -7.59 -12.78
C CYS A 136 13.70 -7.69 -11.27
N ARG A 137 14.53 -7.03 -10.45
CA ARG A 137 14.36 -7.00 -8.98
C ARG A 137 13.08 -6.31 -8.57
N LEU A 138 12.83 -5.13 -9.11
CA LEU A 138 11.66 -4.33 -8.75
C LEU A 138 10.37 -4.93 -9.26
N PHE A 139 10.38 -5.52 -10.45
CA PHE A 139 9.23 -6.22 -11.00
C PHE A 139 8.79 -7.35 -10.08
N VAL A 140 9.71 -8.22 -9.67
CA VAL A 140 9.37 -9.36 -8.81
C VAL A 140 8.93 -8.89 -7.42
N ALA A 141 9.64 -7.94 -6.82
CA ALA A 141 9.28 -7.42 -5.51
C ALA A 141 7.90 -6.73 -5.52
N GLY A 142 7.65 -5.89 -6.53
CA GLY A 142 6.36 -5.21 -6.70
C GLY A 142 5.23 -6.20 -7.00
N LEU A 143 5.45 -7.14 -7.93
CA LEU A 143 4.44 -8.15 -8.28
C LEU A 143 4.01 -8.97 -7.06
N LEU A 144 4.97 -9.52 -6.32
CA LEU A 144 4.67 -10.34 -5.14
C LEU A 144 4.01 -9.52 -4.03
N GLY A 145 4.50 -8.30 -3.78
CA GLY A 145 3.90 -7.40 -2.79
C GLY A 145 2.45 -7.11 -3.10
N GLU A 146 2.20 -6.51 -4.27
CA GLU A 146 0.85 -6.10 -4.68
C GLU A 146 -0.12 -7.27 -4.80
N LEU A 147 0.31 -8.42 -5.37
CA LEU A 147 -0.55 -9.58 -5.52
C LEU A 147 -0.98 -10.17 -4.16
N LEU A 148 -0.04 -10.29 -3.22
CA LEU A 148 -0.32 -10.80 -1.87
C LEU A 148 -1.21 -9.84 -1.08
N ASP A 149 -0.98 -8.53 -1.21
CA ASP A 149 -1.76 -7.51 -0.52
C ASP A 149 -3.17 -7.38 -1.10
N VAL A 150 -3.36 -7.52 -2.43
CA VAL A 150 -4.68 -7.61 -3.07
C VAL A 150 -5.46 -8.82 -2.57
N ILE A 151 -4.84 -10.01 -2.54
CA ILE A 151 -5.50 -11.23 -2.05
C ILE A 151 -5.93 -11.04 -0.59
N GLN A 152 -5.03 -10.55 0.25
CA GLN A 152 -5.33 -10.28 1.67
C GLN A 152 -6.44 -9.23 1.84
N ALA A 153 -6.40 -8.14 1.07
CA ALA A 153 -7.39 -7.07 1.14
C ALA A 153 -8.79 -7.53 0.69
N VAL A 154 -8.87 -8.32 -0.40
CA VAL A 154 -10.15 -8.86 -0.88
C VAL A 154 -10.76 -9.80 0.15
N VAL A 155 -10.03 -10.79 0.63
CA VAL A 155 -10.54 -11.74 1.63
C VAL A 155 -10.83 -11.02 2.95
N GLY A 156 -9.96 -10.09 3.35
CA GLY A 156 -10.16 -9.26 4.55
C GLY A 156 -11.44 -8.44 4.47
N LEU A 157 -11.69 -7.77 3.34
CA LEU A 157 -12.89 -6.95 3.15
C LEU A 157 -14.17 -7.79 3.35
N PHE A 158 -14.27 -8.93 2.67
CA PHE A 158 -15.43 -9.81 2.83
C PHE A 158 -15.60 -10.31 4.26
N SER A 159 -14.49 -10.69 4.91
CA SER A 159 -14.49 -11.16 6.29
C SER A 159 -14.93 -10.06 7.27
N TYR A 160 -14.39 -8.86 7.14
CA TYR A 160 -14.68 -7.74 8.05
C TYR A 160 -16.09 -7.20 7.83
N VAL A 161 -16.58 -7.14 6.58
CA VAL A 161 -17.97 -6.78 6.27
C VAL A 161 -18.92 -7.81 6.87
N ALA A 162 -18.65 -9.11 6.74
CA ALA A 162 -19.46 -10.17 7.33
C ALA A 162 -19.54 -10.06 8.87
N VAL A 163 -18.38 -9.78 9.52
CA VAL A 163 -18.33 -9.54 10.97
C VAL A 163 -19.14 -8.30 11.35
N LEU A 164 -18.96 -7.19 10.65
CA LEU A 164 -19.67 -5.94 10.93
C LEU A 164 -21.18 -6.11 10.70
N TRP A 165 -21.57 -6.87 9.66
CA TRP A 165 -22.96 -7.20 9.39
C TRP A 165 -23.60 -7.98 10.55
N ALA A 166 -22.92 -9.03 11.02
CA ALA A 166 -23.40 -9.84 12.13
C ALA A 166 -23.49 -9.07 13.47
N LEU A 167 -22.60 -8.08 13.67
CA LEU A 167 -22.59 -7.25 14.89
C LEU A 167 -23.60 -6.10 14.87
N SER A 168 -24.10 -5.70 13.69
CA SER A 168 -25.00 -4.56 13.51
C SER A 168 -26.44 -5.00 13.24
N ASP A 169 -26.92 -6.02 13.93
CA ASP A 169 -28.29 -6.56 13.80
C ASP A 169 -29.34 -5.68 14.52
N PHE A 170 -29.18 -4.37 14.41
CA PHE A 170 -30.12 -3.38 14.92
C PHE A 170 -30.32 -2.28 13.87
N ALA A 171 -31.58 -1.79 13.79
CA ALA A 171 -31.95 -0.76 12.84
C ALA A 171 -31.76 0.64 13.43
N LEU A 172 -31.32 1.58 12.62
CA LEU A 172 -31.34 3.00 12.95
C LEU A 172 -32.74 3.54 12.62
N SER A 173 -33.51 3.91 13.66
CA SER A 173 -34.76 4.63 13.47
C SER A 173 -34.50 6.11 13.22
N LEU A 174 -34.96 6.64 12.09
CA LEU A 174 -34.92 8.07 11.75
C LEU A 174 -36.16 8.83 12.25
N ALA A 175 -36.96 8.20 13.12
CA ALA A 175 -38.15 8.83 13.70
C ALA A 175 -37.87 10.19 14.41
N PRO A 176 -36.74 10.40 15.11
CA PRO A 176 -36.39 11.72 15.69
C PRO A 176 -36.20 12.82 14.66
N LEU A 177 -35.94 12.48 13.39
CA LEU A 177 -35.79 13.42 12.26
C LEU A 177 -37.09 13.55 11.45
N GLY A 178 -38.21 12.99 11.93
CA GLY A 178 -39.51 13.05 11.26
C GLY A 178 -39.67 12.09 10.07
N LEU A 179 -38.75 11.15 9.89
CA LEU A 179 -38.79 10.13 8.82
C LEU A 179 -39.11 8.77 9.41
N ALA A 180 -40.23 8.16 8.99
CA ALA A 180 -40.61 6.80 9.37
C ALA A 180 -39.82 5.76 8.54
N VAL A 181 -38.51 5.82 8.60
CA VAL A 181 -37.60 4.91 7.89
C VAL A 181 -36.67 4.25 8.91
N GLU A 182 -36.60 2.92 8.86
CA GLU A 182 -35.66 2.11 9.60
C GLU A 182 -34.60 1.53 8.64
N ILE A 183 -33.32 1.79 8.92
CA ILE A 183 -32.21 1.29 8.11
C ILE A 183 -31.59 0.10 8.84
N PRO A 184 -31.81 -1.15 8.38
CA PRO A 184 -31.18 -2.32 8.96
C PRO A 184 -29.68 -2.31 8.67
N HIS A 185 -28.88 -2.86 9.58
CA HIS A 185 -27.42 -2.97 9.45
C HIS A 185 -26.74 -1.65 9.05
N TYR A 186 -27.23 -0.51 9.53
CA TYR A 186 -26.79 0.82 9.12
C TYR A 186 -25.28 1.07 9.32
N MET A 187 -24.63 0.36 10.24
CA MET A 187 -23.20 0.46 10.47
C MET A 187 -22.38 0.06 9.24
N VAL A 188 -22.85 -0.92 8.47
CA VAL A 188 -22.19 -1.34 7.24
C VAL A 188 -22.29 -0.25 6.18
N TRP A 189 -23.49 0.31 5.99
CA TRP A 189 -23.70 1.43 5.06
C TRP A 189 -22.93 2.68 5.45
N ALA A 190 -22.86 2.97 6.75
CA ALA A 190 -22.04 4.06 7.28
C ALA A 190 -20.55 3.85 6.99
N ALA A 191 -20.03 2.62 7.09
CA ALA A 191 -18.64 2.31 6.76
C ALA A 191 -18.33 2.53 5.27
N PHE A 192 -19.22 2.09 4.38
CA PHE A 192 -19.06 2.33 2.95
C PHE A 192 -19.14 3.81 2.60
N LEU A 193 -20.10 4.55 3.18
CA LEU A 193 -20.23 5.99 2.97
C LEU A 193 -19.00 6.75 3.47
N TYR A 194 -18.52 6.41 4.67
CA TYR A 194 -17.32 7.00 5.25
C TYR A 194 -16.08 6.74 4.38
N ALA A 195 -15.89 5.49 3.93
CA ALA A 195 -14.80 5.15 3.02
C ALA A 195 -14.91 5.86 1.67
N ALA A 196 -16.13 5.98 1.11
CA ALA A 196 -16.36 6.68 -0.14
C ALA A 196 -16.02 8.17 -0.04
N ILE A 197 -16.47 8.85 1.02
CA ILE A 197 -16.15 10.28 1.28
C ILE A 197 -14.64 10.46 1.38
N SER A 198 -13.96 9.62 2.16
CA SER A 198 -12.50 9.66 2.28
C SER A 198 -11.80 9.46 0.95
N SER A 199 -12.21 8.43 0.20
CA SER A 199 -11.61 8.07 -1.07
C SER A 199 -11.76 9.19 -2.11
N VAL A 200 -12.96 9.76 -2.22
CA VAL A 200 -13.23 10.89 -3.13
C VAL A 200 -12.41 12.11 -2.74
N ALA A 201 -12.42 12.49 -1.47
CA ALA A 201 -11.67 13.65 -0.99
C ALA A 201 -10.15 13.47 -1.18
N THR A 202 -9.61 12.32 -0.80
CA THR A 202 -8.18 11.99 -1.00
C THR A 202 -7.82 11.99 -2.49
N HIS A 203 -8.66 11.44 -3.36
CA HIS A 203 -8.44 11.47 -4.81
C HIS A 203 -8.46 12.90 -5.35
N MET A 204 -9.45 13.71 -4.98
CA MET A 204 -9.56 15.10 -5.45
C MET A 204 -8.38 15.97 -5.03
N LEU A 205 -7.91 15.81 -3.80
CA LEU A 205 -6.76 16.53 -3.27
C LEU A 205 -5.44 15.98 -3.85
N GLY A 206 -5.29 14.66 -3.90
CA GLY A 206 -4.07 13.98 -4.35
C GLY A 206 -3.80 14.09 -5.85
N ARG A 207 -4.83 14.18 -6.71
CA ARG A 207 -4.63 14.32 -8.16
C ARG A 207 -3.81 15.55 -8.55
N ARG A 208 -3.88 16.61 -7.74
CA ARG A 208 -3.11 17.85 -7.96
C ARG A 208 -1.65 17.75 -7.51
N LEU A 209 -1.32 16.75 -6.70
CA LEU A 209 0.03 16.52 -6.22
C LEU A 209 0.91 15.82 -7.28
N LYS A 210 0.32 14.90 -8.08
CA LYS A 210 1.05 14.12 -9.09
C LYS A 210 1.88 14.95 -10.06
N PRO A 211 1.32 15.99 -10.74
CA PRO A 211 2.11 16.79 -11.68
C PRO A 211 3.22 17.59 -11.00
N VAL A 212 2.99 18.08 -9.76
CA VAL A 212 4.01 18.82 -9.01
C VAL A 212 5.16 17.90 -8.58
N LEU A 213 4.84 16.65 -8.23
CA LEU A 213 5.84 15.64 -7.89
C LEU A 213 6.67 15.25 -9.13
N ALA A 214 6.04 15.04 -10.29
CA ALA A 214 6.75 14.76 -11.54
C ALA A 214 7.66 15.93 -11.94
N GLU A 215 7.20 17.17 -11.80
CA GLU A 215 8.00 18.37 -12.04
C GLU A 215 9.20 18.44 -11.07
N GLN A 216 9.01 18.07 -9.79
CA GLN A 216 10.12 18.00 -8.83
C GLN A 216 11.20 17.03 -9.29
N GLN A 217 10.82 15.84 -9.71
CA GLN A 217 11.75 14.83 -10.22
C GLN A 217 12.49 15.31 -11.47
N HIS A 218 11.79 15.99 -12.38
CA HIS A 218 12.41 16.56 -13.58
C HIS A 218 13.46 17.63 -13.24
N ARG A 219 13.17 18.54 -12.31
CA ARG A 219 14.11 19.57 -11.86
C ARG A 219 15.32 18.98 -11.14
N GLU A 220 15.12 17.99 -10.28
CA GLU A 220 16.18 17.24 -9.63
C GLU A 220 17.08 16.53 -10.65
N ALA A 221 16.48 15.90 -11.66
CA ALA A 221 17.23 15.26 -12.76
C ALA A 221 18.05 16.29 -13.55
N SER A 222 17.49 17.46 -13.84
CA SER A 222 18.17 18.57 -14.53
C SER A 222 19.36 19.10 -13.73
N PHE A 223 19.22 19.22 -12.41
CA PHE A 223 20.32 19.60 -11.52
C PHE A 223 21.42 18.54 -11.50
N ARG A 224 21.09 17.27 -11.35
CA ARG A 224 22.04 16.15 -11.43
C ARG A 224 22.77 16.10 -12.77
N PHE A 225 22.06 16.33 -13.87
CA PHE A 225 22.65 16.37 -15.21
C PHE A 225 23.67 17.51 -15.34
N ALA A 226 23.38 18.69 -14.79
CA ALA A 226 24.34 19.81 -14.79
C ALA A 226 25.64 19.46 -14.04
N LEU A 227 25.53 18.81 -12.87
CA LEU A 227 26.68 18.34 -12.10
C LEU A 227 27.48 17.24 -12.84
N ALA A 228 26.77 16.28 -13.46
CA ALA A 228 27.39 15.21 -14.22
C ALA A 228 28.15 15.76 -15.45
N ARG A 229 27.55 16.72 -16.15
CA ARG A 229 28.18 17.41 -17.29
C ARG A 229 29.44 18.15 -16.85
N TRP A 230 29.40 18.86 -15.73
CA TRP A 230 30.58 19.55 -15.19
C TRP A 230 31.68 18.55 -14.88
N ARG A 231 31.40 17.43 -14.28
CA ARG A 231 32.37 16.35 -14.01
C ARG A 231 33.09 15.87 -15.28
N GLY A 232 32.38 15.83 -16.40
CA GLY A 232 32.97 15.45 -17.70
C GLY A 232 33.83 16.54 -18.36
N HIS A 233 33.87 17.76 -17.80
CA HIS A 233 34.57 18.92 -18.43
C HIS A 233 35.48 19.67 -17.45
N PHE A 234 35.96 19.02 -16.40
CA PHE A 234 36.80 19.67 -15.36
C PHE A 234 37.98 20.42 -15.92
N ASP A 235 38.73 19.80 -16.86
CA ASP A 235 39.92 20.41 -17.44
C ASP A 235 39.56 21.70 -18.21
N SER A 236 38.49 21.68 -18.98
CA SER A 236 38.08 22.85 -19.75
C SER A 236 37.62 24.01 -18.86
N VAL A 237 36.95 23.70 -17.75
CA VAL A 237 36.54 24.72 -16.78
C VAL A 237 37.73 25.28 -16.02
N ALA A 238 38.67 24.45 -15.59
CA ALA A 238 39.87 24.86 -14.88
C ALA A 238 40.77 25.75 -15.76
N LEU A 239 40.97 25.37 -17.04
CA LEU A 239 41.79 26.14 -17.98
C LEU A 239 41.17 27.52 -18.33
N SER A 240 39.83 27.62 -18.27
CA SER A 240 39.10 28.87 -18.58
C SER A 240 38.78 29.71 -17.34
N ASN A 241 39.19 29.30 -16.13
CA ASN A 241 38.78 29.90 -14.85
C ASN A 241 37.25 30.08 -14.76
N GLY A 242 36.48 29.06 -15.25
CA GLY A 242 35.05 29.09 -15.42
C GLY A 242 34.21 28.75 -14.17
N GLU A 243 34.83 28.47 -13.02
CA GLU A 243 34.17 27.95 -11.80
C GLU A 243 33.05 28.86 -11.32
N SER A 244 33.24 30.17 -11.37
CA SER A 244 32.24 31.14 -10.94
C SER A 244 31.02 31.16 -11.85
N ALA A 245 31.20 30.88 -13.14
CA ALA A 245 30.10 30.80 -14.10
C ALA A 245 29.30 29.49 -13.90
N GLU A 246 29.98 28.36 -13.72
CA GLU A 246 29.32 27.08 -13.43
C GLU A 246 28.64 27.09 -12.06
N ARG A 247 29.21 27.73 -11.05
CA ARG A 247 28.59 27.91 -9.74
C ARG A 247 27.23 28.65 -9.87
N ARG A 248 27.18 29.76 -10.61
CA ARG A 248 25.91 30.49 -10.85
C ARG A 248 24.90 29.62 -11.57
N ARG A 249 25.33 28.76 -12.49
CA ARG A 249 24.44 27.78 -13.14
C ARG A 249 23.84 26.78 -12.16
N PHE A 250 24.67 26.23 -11.27
CA PHE A 250 24.19 25.29 -10.26
C PHE A 250 23.20 25.97 -9.31
N ASP A 251 23.51 27.19 -8.85
CA ASP A 251 22.61 27.95 -7.98
C ASP A 251 21.27 28.24 -8.67
N ALA A 252 21.27 28.61 -9.94
CA ALA A 252 20.04 28.82 -10.71
C ALA A 252 19.20 27.54 -10.85
N ARG A 253 19.86 26.40 -11.14
CA ARG A 253 19.16 25.10 -11.24
C ARG A 253 18.63 24.63 -9.90
N PHE A 254 19.38 24.84 -8.83
CA PHE A 254 18.93 24.50 -7.48
C PHE A 254 17.78 25.41 -7.01
N GLU A 255 17.77 26.69 -7.38
CA GLU A 255 16.66 27.59 -7.07
C GLU A 255 15.36 27.16 -7.81
N ASP A 256 15.47 26.58 -9.01
CA ASP A 256 14.32 25.96 -9.69
C ASP A 256 13.77 24.77 -8.90
N VAL A 257 14.65 23.92 -8.34
CA VAL A 257 14.27 22.82 -7.44
C VAL A 257 13.59 23.37 -6.19
N ALA A 258 14.18 24.37 -5.52
CA ALA A 258 13.67 24.97 -4.29
C ALA A 258 12.30 25.65 -4.49
N ARG A 259 12.11 26.29 -5.65
CA ARG A 259 10.83 26.94 -5.99
C ARG A 259 9.70 25.94 -6.13
N ASN A 260 9.95 24.84 -6.83
CA ASN A 260 8.94 23.79 -6.98
C ASN A 260 8.72 23.03 -5.68
N TRP A 261 9.76 22.84 -4.85
CA TRP A 261 9.65 22.24 -3.54
C TRP A 261 8.63 22.95 -2.64
N ARG A 262 8.60 24.29 -2.65
CA ARG A 262 7.60 25.07 -1.90
C ARG A 262 6.17 24.76 -2.39
N HIS A 263 5.99 24.61 -3.71
CA HIS A 263 4.68 24.20 -4.27
C HIS A 263 4.31 22.79 -3.85
N LEU A 264 5.27 21.86 -3.85
CA LEU A 264 5.07 20.48 -3.43
C LEU A 264 4.63 20.42 -1.97
N VAL A 265 5.38 21.04 -1.07
CA VAL A 265 5.07 21.10 0.37
C VAL A 265 3.66 21.67 0.61
N ASN A 266 3.30 22.78 -0.05
CA ASN A 266 1.96 23.35 0.10
C ASN A 266 0.85 22.38 -0.32
N ARG A 267 1.05 21.61 -1.40
CA ARG A 267 0.08 20.60 -1.85
C ARG A 267 0.01 19.39 -0.92
N GLU A 268 1.14 18.96 -0.40
CA GLU A 268 1.20 17.91 0.61
C GLU A 268 0.50 18.32 1.90
N MET A 269 0.70 19.57 2.36
CA MET A 269 0.04 20.07 3.58
C MET A 269 -1.48 20.14 3.41
N ILE A 270 -1.99 20.56 2.24
CA ILE A 270 -3.43 20.55 1.94
C ILE A 270 -3.98 19.11 1.99
N LEU A 271 -3.27 18.13 1.43
CA LEU A 271 -3.67 16.73 1.50
C LEU A 271 -3.63 16.21 2.93
N GLN A 272 -2.57 16.47 3.67
CA GLN A 272 -2.38 16.01 5.04
C GLN A 272 -3.37 16.64 6.02
N SER A 273 -3.77 17.92 5.83
CA SER A 273 -4.77 18.57 6.68
C SER A 273 -6.15 17.92 6.59
N PHE A 274 -6.43 17.17 5.53
CA PHE A 274 -7.61 16.30 5.43
C PHE A 274 -7.33 14.88 5.92
N THR A 275 -6.27 14.25 5.42
CA THR A 275 -6.03 12.81 5.66
C THR A 275 -5.66 12.52 7.10
N TYR A 276 -4.94 13.42 7.78
CA TYR A 276 -4.52 13.22 9.16
C TYR A 276 -5.70 13.18 10.15
N PRO A 277 -6.61 14.18 10.22
CA PRO A 277 -7.78 14.12 11.08
C PRO A 277 -8.69 12.93 10.74
N PHE A 278 -8.82 12.63 9.44
CA PHE A 278 -9.62 11.51 8.98
C PHE A 278 -9.10 10.16 9.52
N GLN A 279 -7.81 9.88 9.41
CA GLN A 279 -7.19 8.67 9.95
C GLN A 279 -7.35 8.55 11.45
N HIS A 280 -7.24 9.66 12.19
CA HIS A 280 -7.44 9.68 13.63
C HIS A 280 -8.90 9.56 14.08
N SER A 281 -9.84 9.88 13.21
CA SER A 281 -11.27 9.76 13.51
C SER A 281 -11.87 8.38 13.18
N VAL A 282 -11.17 7.57 12.37
CA VAL A 282 -11.68 6.27 11.87
C VAL A 282 -12.04 5.28 12.97
N LEU A 283 -11.38 5.35 14.13
CA LEU A 283 -11.69 4.50 15.28
C LEU A 283 -12.77 5.09 16.20
N ARG A 284 -12.96 6.40 16.20
CA ARG A 284 -13.86 7.12 17.12
C ARG A 284 -15.23 7.38 16.53
N ILE A 285 -15.31 7.76 15.27
CA ILE A 285 -16.58 8.03 14.59
C ILE A 285 -17.54 6.82 14.65
N PRO A 286 -17.09 5.56 14.44
CA PRO A 286 -17.98 4.41 14.58
C PRO A 286 -18.63 4.28 15.95
N LEU A 287 -17.91 4.65 17.02
CA LEU A 287 -18.44 4.64 18.38
C LEU A 287 -19.62 5.64 18.53
N PHE A 288 -19.48 6.83 17.94
CA PHE A 288 -20.57 7.82 17.93
C PHE A 288 -21.75 7.37 17.10
N VAL A 289 -21.49 6.75 15.95
CA VAL A 289 -22.53 6.23 15.04
C VAL A 289 -23.24 5.04 15.65
N ALA A 290 -22.56 4.18 16.44
CA ALA A 290 -23.16 3.04 17.13
C ALA A 290 -23.82 3.41 18.49
N MET A 291 -23.59 4.63 18.99
CA MET A 291 -24.09 5.08 20.29
C MET A 291 -25.62 4.94 20.44
N PRO A 292 -26.47 5.24 19.46
CA PRO A 292 -27.91 5.02 19.57
C PRO A 292 -28.27 3.57 19.90
N GLY A 293 -27.60 2.59 19.28
CA GLY A 293 -27.82 1.15 19.56
C GLY A 293 -27.39 0.77 20.98
N TYR A 294 -26.29 1.35 21.48
CA TYR A 294 -25.84 1.15 22.85
C TYR A 294 -26.83 1.74 23.87
N LEU A 295 -27.29 2.99 23.66
CA LEU A 295 -28.25 3.65 24.56
C LEU A 295 -29.62 2.99 24.55
N ALA A 296 -29.99 2.36 23.43
CA ALA A 296 -31.21 1.57 23.32
C ALA A 296 -31.10 0.17 23.96
N GLY A 297 -29.93 -0.22 24.45
CA GLY A 297 -29.68 -1.52 25.08
C GLY A 297 -29.55 -2.69 24.09
N HIS A 298 -29.44 -2.43 22.79
CA HIS A 298 -29.24 -3.48 21.79
C HIS A 298 -27.81 -4.06 21.80
N VAL A 299 -26.85 -3.30 22.31
CA VAL A 299 -25.42 -3.68 22.35
C VAL A 299 -24.84 -3.28 23.71
N ASP A 300 -24.03 -4.15 24.31
CA ASP A 300 -23.25 -3.82 25.50
C ASP A 300 -21.99 -3.00 25.16
N PHE A 301 -21.22 -2.62 26.18
CA PHE A 301 -20.00 -1.82 25.99
C PHE A 301 -18.93 -2.59 25.19
N GLY A 302 -18.82 -3.90 25.41
CA GLY A 302 -17.93 -4.76 24.63
C GLY A 302 -18.30 -4.81 23.17
N GLY A 303 -19.59 -4.99 22.87
CA GLY A 303 -20.13 -4.96 21.51
C GLY A 303 -19.92 -3.61 20.83
N LEU A 304 -20.08 -2.49 21.56
CA LEU A 304 -19.79 -1.16 21.04
C LEU A 304 -18.32 -1.03 20.59
N MET A 305 -17.36 -1.49 21.41
CA MET A 305 -15.93 -1.49 21.06
C MET A 305 -15.63 -2.42 19.91
N GLN A 306 -16.25 -3.58 19.85
CA GLN A 306 -16.13 -4.57 18.79
C GLN A 306 -16.62 -4.02 17.43
N ILE A 307 -17.79 -3.37 17.41
CA ILE A 307 -18.34 -2.69 16.22
C ILE A 307 -17.36 -1.61 15.74
N GLY A 308 -16.82 -0.78 16.65
CA GLY A 308 -15.85 0.25 16.32
C GLY A 308 -14.61 -0.32 15.62
N MET A 309 -14.10 -1.43 16.12
CA MET A 309 -12.94 -2.09 15.55
C MET A 309 -13.25 -2.75 14.19
N ALA A 310 -14.38 -3.44 14.07
CA ALA A 310 -14.82 -4.05 12.82
C ALA A 310 -15.04 -3.00 11.72
N PHE A 311 -15.71 -1.90 12.04
CA PHE A 311 -15.89 -0.76 11.15
C PHE A 311 -14.55 -0.17 10.67
N SER A 312 -13.62 0.04 11.59
CA SER A 312 -12.28 0.56 11.28
C SER A 312 -11.54 -0.36 10.30
N ASN A 313 -11.63 -1.68 10.47
CA ASN A 313 -11.03 -2.65 9.55
C ASN A 313 -11.66 -2.58 8.15
N VAL A 314 -13.00 -2.45 8.05
CA VAL A 314 -13.69 -2.27 6.75
C VAL A 314 -13.22 -1.00 6.06
N VAL A 315 -13.25 0.14 6.75
CA VAL A 315 -12.84 1.44 6.19
C VAL A 315 -11.38 1.45 5.76
N THR A 316 -10.48 0.91 6.59
CA THR A 316 -9.05 0.86 6.28
C THR A 316 -8.78 0.00 5.05
N THR A 317 -9.45 -1.15 4.94
CA THR A 317 -9.32 -2.04 3.78
C THR A 317 -9.87 -1.40 2.51
N LEU A 318 -11.02 -0.73 2.57
CA LEU A 318 -11.58 0.02 1.42
C LEU A 318 -10.68 1.18 1.00
N SER A 319 -10.13 1.92 1.96
CA SER A 319 -9.22 3.04 1.70
C SER A 319 -7.92 2.57 1.02
N TRP A 320 -7.44 1.36 1.34
CA TRP A 320 -6.27 0.78 0.69
C TRP A 320 -6.50 0.59 -0.83
N PHE A 321 -7.67 0.11 -1.27
CA PHE A 321 -7.98 0.00 -2.71
C PHE A 321 -7.93 1.35 -3.43
N CYS A 322 -8.36 2.42 -2.76
CA CYS A 322 -8.27 3.76 -3.32
C CYS A 322 -6.82 4.25 -3.44
N LEU A 323 -5.99 3.99 -2.43
CA LEU A 323 -4.57 4.33 -2.44
C LEU A 323 -3.81 3.55 -3.50
N LEU A 324 -4.13 2.29 -3.73
CA LEU A 324 -3.53 1.48 -4.80
C LEU A 324 -3.70 2.15 -6.18
N TYR A 325 -4.87 2.71 -6.46
CA TYR A 325 -5.15 3.41 -7.72
C TYR A 325 -4.47 4.78 -7.80
N THR A 326 -4.22 5.44 -6.68
CA THR A 326 -3.63 6.80 -6.63
C THR A 326 -2.13 6.82 -6.42
N SER A 327 -1.51 5.70 -6.04
CA SER A 327 -0.07 5.59 -5.79
C SER A 327 0.72 5.87 -7.07
N PRO A 328 1.82 6.65 -7.01
CA PRO A 328 2.72 6.82 -8.14
C PRO A 328 3.39 5.49 -8.48
N SER A 329 3.47 5.19 -9.79
CA SER A 329 4.15 3.99 -10.29
C SER A 329 5.60 3.91 -9.76
N PRO A 330 6.16 2.72 -9.52
CA PRO A 330 7.58 2.56 -9.20
C PRO A 330 8.52 3.21 -10.24
N ARG A 331 8.07 3.37 -11.49
CA ARG A 331 8.78 4.11 -12.54
C ARG A 331 8.88 5.60 -12.26
N ASP A 332 7.85 6.19 -11.65
CA ASP A 332 7.82 7.62 -11.30
C ASP A 332 8.81 7.97 -10.17
N LYS A 333 9.32 6.97 -9.45
CA LYS A 333 10.34 7.13 -8.39
C LYS A 333 11.78 7.07 -8.91
N ARG A 334 12.01 6.85 -10.23
CA ARG A 334 13.33 6.61 -10.81
C ARG A 334 13.79 7.59 -11.88
N GLN A 335 12.91 8.48 -12.31
CA GLN A 335 13.33 9.61 -13.17
C GLN A 335 13.73 10.77 -12.30
#